data_c523522062c3ed3e2b9b5602f859af91
#
_entry.id   c523522062c3ed3e2b9b5602f859af91
#
_cell.length_a   1.000
_cell.length_b   1.000
_cell.length_c   1.000
_cell.angle_alpha   90.00
_cell.angle_beta   90.00
_cell.angle_gamma   90.00
#
_symmetry.space_group_name_H-M   'P 1'
#
loop_
_entity.id
_entity.type
_entity.pdbx_description
1 polymer ?
#
loop_
_entity_poly.entity_id
_entity_poly.type
_entity_poly.pdbx_seq_one_letter_code
_entity_poly.pdbx_strand_id
1 'polypeptide(L)' 'MSLVEAVANVAVGYGVAVVTQILIFPI' A
#
# COMPACT_ATOMS: atom_id res chain seq x y z
N MET A 1 11.77 -9.15 -13.24
CA MET A 1 11.29 -8.14 -12.26
C MET A 1 12.45 -7.69 -11.39
N SER A 2 12.62 -6.39 -11.22
CA SER A 2 13.71 -5.88 -10.40
C SER A 2 13.29 -5.76 -8.94
N LEU A 3 14.29 -5.65 -8.07
CA LEU A 3 14.03 -5.46 -6.65
C LEU A 3 13.22 -4.18 -6.40
N VAL A 4 13.53 -3.14 -7.15
CA VAL A 4 12.83 -1.85 -7.03
C VAL A 4 11.35 -2.03 -7.37
N GLU A 5 11.04 -2.80 -8.40
CA GLU A 5 9.65 -3.03 -8.78
C GLU A 5 8.91 -3.82 -7.71
N ALA A 6 9.57 -4.80 -7.11
CA ALA A 6 8.95 -5.59 -6.04
C ALA A 6 8.65 -4.71 -4.83
N VAL A 7 9.61 -3.87 -4.44
CA VAL A 7 9.43 -2.94 -3.32
C VAL A 7 8.31 -1.94 -3.61
N ALA A 8 8.30 -1.40 -4.82
CA ALA A 8 7.27 -0.45 -5.23
C ALA A 8 5.88 -1.08 -5.17
N ASN A 9 5.75 -2.32 -5.63
CA ASN A 9 4.47 -3.01 -5.61
C ASN A 9 3.95 -3.19 -4.17
N VAL A 10 4.83 -3.59 -3.27
CA VAL A 10 4.47 -3.76 -1.86
C VAL A 10 4.09 -2.42 -1.23
N ALA A 11 4.87 -1.39 -1.51
CA ALA A 11 4.62 -0.06 -0.97
C ALA A 11 3.27 0.49 -1.43
N VAL A 12 2.95 0.32 -2.70
CA VAL A 12 1.67 0.78 -3.25
C VAL A 12 0.51 0.01 -2.63
N GLY A 13 0.61 -1.31 -2.55
CA GLY A 13 -0.43 -2.13 -1.94
C GLY A 13 -0.67 -1.77 -0.48
N TYR A 14 0.41 -1.59 0.26
CA TYR A 14 0.33 -1.21 1.68
C TYR A 14 -0.27 0.18 1.85
N GLY A 15 0.20 1.14 1.05
CA GLY A 15 -0.30 2.50 1.14
C GLY A 15 -1.79 2.61 0.83
N VAL A 16 -2.25 1.92 -0.21
CA VAL A 16 -3.66 1.91 -0.57
C VAL A 16 -4.50 1.30 0.55
N ALA A 17 -4.03 0.20 1.14
CA ALA A 17 -4.76 -0.45 2.23
C ALA A 17 -4.89 0.46 3.45
N VAL A 18 -3.80 1.13 3.82
CA VAL A 18 -3.80 2.04 4.97
C VAL A 18 -4.73 3.22 4.72
N VAL A 19 -4.65 3.83 3.54
CA VAL A 19 -5.51 4.96 3.20
C VAL A 19 -6.98 4.55 3.22
N THR A 20 -7.29 3.38 2.69
CA THR A 20 -8.66 2.87 2.69
C THR A 20 -9.19 2.71 4.11
N GLN A 21 -8.36 2.17 5.02
CA GLN A 21 -8.77 2.01 6.41
C GLN A 21 -9.03 3.35 7.09
N ILE A 22 -8.18 4.33 6.83
CA ILE A 22 -8.34 5.65 7.42
C ILE A 22 -9.62 6.33 6.92
N LEU A 23 -9.92 6.19 5.65
CA LEU A 23 -11.08 6.87 5.05
C LEU A 23 -12.39 6.16 5.35
N ILE A 24 -12.41 4.84 5.35
CA ILE A 24 -13.63 4.07 5.51
C ILE A 24 -13.79 3.55 6.94
N PHE A 25 -12.72 3.02 7.51
CA PHE A 25 -12.72 2.50 8.88
C PHE A 25 -11.63 3.17 9.70
N PRO A 26 -11.89 4.36 10.20
CA PRO A 26 -10.90 5.13 10.96
C PRO A 26 -10.70 4.59 12.38
N ILE A 27 -10.37 3.32 12.48
CA ILE A 27 -10.13 2.68 13.77
C ILE A 27 -8.65 2.44 13.98
#